data_c5cb561fedbcfa6e3914f5bae942bd63
#
_entry.id   c5cb561fedbcfa6e3914f5bae942bd63
#
_cell.length_a   1.000
_cell.length_b   1.000
_cell.length_c   1.000
_cell.angle_alpha   90.00
_cell.angle_beta   90.00
_cell.angle_gamma   90.00
#
_symmetry.space_group_name_H-M   'P 1'
#
loop_
_entity.id
_entity.type
_entity.pdbx_description
1 polymer ?
#
loop_
_entity_poly.entity_id
_entity_poly.type
_entity_poly.pdbx_seq_one_letter_code
_entity_poly.pdbx_strand_id
1 'polypeptide(L)'
;YKNSGTAVTSFADISKAKNMALADGTVPVGQYTRVALVNSKMVEGDASKPQDISDSDISKALGGLEINSCANVGAVASAVAEGANEIGTVYYSDTFGYENQLDIIEKLPNSLTGDVIYPIAALKGDNTTADELEAAKEFIAYLQTDESMSVFEKYHFTVNE
;
A
#
# COMPACT_ATOMS: atom_id res chain seq x y z
N TYR A 1 -2.39 13.06 8.85
CA TYR A 1 -2.67 12.63 10.22
C TYR A 1 -3.92 13.33 10.74
N LYS A 2 -4.51 12.77 11.79
CA LYS A 2 -5.72 13.34 12.40
C LYS A 2 -5.52 14.80 12.81
N ASN A 3 -6.54 15.61 12.52
CA ASN A 3 -6.52 17.05 12.84
C ASN A 3 -5.37 17.84 12.19
N SER A 4 -4.79 17.32 11.09
CA SER A 4 -3.72 18.01 10.36
C SER A 4 -4.16 19.34 9.75
N GLY A 5 -5.46 19.52 9.53
CA GLY A 5 -5.99 20.66 8.77
C GLY A 5 -5.59 20.61 7.29
N THR A 6 -5.29 19.42 6.76
CA THR A 6 -4.91 19.24 5.36
C THR A 6 -6.00 19.73 4.41
N ALA A 7 -5.59 20.30 3.28
CA ALA A 7 -6.48 20.65 2.18
C ALA A 7 -6.73 19.47 1.23
N VAL A 8 -6.09 18.32 1.49
CA VAL A 8 -6.24 17.11 0.68
C VAL A 8 -7.52 16.40 1.09
N THR A 9 -8.44 16.23 0.15
CA THR A 9 -9.74 15.58 0.35
C THR A 9 -9.94 14.35 -0.52
N SER A 10 -9.04 14.13 -1.48
CA SER A 10 -9.03 12.97 -2.39
C SER A 10 -7.62 12.73 -2.91
N PHE A 11 -7.41 11.61 -3.60
CA PHE A 11 -6.15 11.34 -4.30
C PHE A 11 -5.83 12.39 -5.37
N ALA A 12 -6.84 12.92 -6.04
CA ALA A 12 -6.66 13.98 -7.04
C ALA A 12 -6.11 15.30 -6.44
N ASP A 13 -6.25 15.47 -5.14
CA ASP A 13 -5.87 16.69 -4.42
C ASP A 13 -4.49 16.62 -3.76
N ILE A 14 -3.74 15.52 -3.90
CA ILE A 14 -2.49 15.30 -3.15
C ILE A 14 -1.44 16.40 -3.36
N SER A 15 -1.46 17.08 -4.50
CA SER A 15 -0.60 18.24 -4.78
C SER A 15 -0.87 19.45 -3.87
N LYS A 16 -1.97 19.45 -3.09
CA LYS A 16 -2.28 20.49 -2.11
C LYS A 16 -1.60 20.27 -0.77
N ALA A 17 -1.03 19.07 -0.54
CA ALA A 17 -0.30 18.78 0.68
C ALA A 17 1.02 19.56 0.75
N LYS A 18 1.51 19.79 1.97
CA LYS A 18 2.83 20.40 2.19
C LYS A 18 3.95 19.43 1.86
N ASN A 19 3.79 18.18 2.29
CA ASN A 19 4.73 17.10 2.05
C ASN A 19 4.05 15.74 2.09
N MET A 20 4.69 14.75 1.50
CA MET A 20 4.19 13.38 1.37
C MET A 20 5.27 12.36 1.74
N ALA A 21 4.94 11.42 2.61
CA ALA A 21 5.72 10.20 2.78
C ALA A 21 5.38 9.20 1.66
N LEU A 22 6.39 8.75 0.93
CA LEU A 22 6.25 7.84 -0.20
C LEU A 22 7.25 6.71 -0.08
N ALA A 23 6.82 5.47 -0.18
CA ALA A 23 7.74 4.35 -0.22
C ALA A 23 8.58 4.36 -1.50
N ASP A 24 9.83 3.91 -1.37
CA ASP A 24 10.78 3.80 -2.49
C ASP A 24 10.16 3.01 -3.67
N GLY A 25 10.55 3.36 -4.90
CA GLY A 25 10.03 2.74 -6.12
C GLY A 25 10.34 1.26 -6.29
N THR A 26 11.27 0.71 -5.52
CA THR A 26 11.57 -0.72 -5.48
C THR A 26 10.68 -1.49 -4.51
N VAL A 27 9.96 -0.79 -3.64
CA VAL A 27 9.03 -1.38 -2.65
C VAL A 27 7.63 -1.51 -3.26
N PRO A 28 6.92 -2.63 -3.09
CA PRO A 28 5.63 -2.85 -3.75
C PRO A 28 4.60 -1.72 -3.55
N VAL A 29 4.40 -1.21 -2.34
CA VAL A 29 3.46 -0.09 -2.10
C VAL A 29 3.89 1.18 -2.83
N GLY A 30 5.20 1.44 -2.94
CA GLY A 30 5.75 2.55 -3.72
C GLY A 30 5.49 2.37 -5.22
N GLN A 31 5.54 1.14 -5.73
CA GLN A 31 5.19 0.82 -7.12
C GLN A 31 3.69 1.02 -7.38
N TYR A 32 2.81 0.50 -6.52
CA TYR A 32 1.37 0.70 -6.64
C TYR A 32 0.98 2.18 -6.62
N THR A 33 1.65 2.98 -5.79
CA THR A 33 1.42 4.44 -5.76
C THR A 33 1.80 5.09 -7.08
N ARG A 34 2.95 4.73 -7.65
CA ARG A 34 3.40 5.26 -8.95
C ARG A 34 2.48 4.84 -10.09
N VAL A 35 2.02 3.59 -10.09
CA VAL A 35 1.00 3.10 -11.03
C VAL A 35 -0.27 3.94 -10.93
N ALA A 36 -0.76 4.20 -9.71
CA ALA A 36 -1.95 5.03 -9.50
C ALA A 36 -1.76 6.47 -10.00
N LEU A 37 -0.60 7.07 -9.77
CA LEU A 37 -0.27 8.42 -10.26
C LEU A 37 -0.26 8.50 -11.78
N VAL A 38 0.27 7.49 -12.46
CA VAL A 38 0.27 7.42 -13.94
C VAL A 38 -1.14 7.18 -14.47
N ASN A 39 -1.87 6.21 -13.92
CA ASN A 39 -3.22 5.87 -14.38
C ASN A 39 -4.22 7.01 -14.16
N SER A 40 -4.02 7.81 -13.11
CA SER A 40 -4.79 9.04 -12.86
C SER A 40 -4.31 10.24 -13.69
N LYS A 41 -3.26 10.09 -14.52
CA LYS A 41 -2.64 11.13 -15.34
C LYS A 41 -2.08 12.32 -14.55
N MET A 42 -1.72 12.09 -13.30
CA MET A 42 -1.09 13.09 -12.45
C MET A 42 0.42 13.15 -12.68
N VAL A 43 1.02 12.04 -13.10
CA VAL A 43 2.44 11.92 -13.43
C VAL A 43 2.57 11.23 -14.79
N GLU A 44 3.48 11.73 -15.64
CA GLU A 44 3.83 11.04 -16.88
C GLU A 44 4.75 9.87 -16.58
N GLY A 45 4.54 8.73 -17.26
CA GLY A 45 5.36 7.54 -17.09
C GLY A 45 4.73 6.28 -17.67
N ASP A 46 5.44 5.18 -17.55
CA ASP A 46 4.98 3.86 -17.94
C ASP A 46 4.53 3.07 -16.68
N ALA A 47 3.23 2.86 -16.55
CA ALA A 47 2.66 2.11 -15.42
C ALA A 47 3.17 0.66 -15.34
N SER A 48 3.74 0.10 -16.40
CA SER A 48 4.37 -1.23 -16.39
C SER A 48 5.80 -1.22 -15.82
N LYS A 49 6.38 -0.03 -15.60
CA LYS A 49 7.72 0.20 -15.08
C LYS A 49 7.72 1.25 -13.97
N PRO A 50 6.92 1.08 -12.91
CA PRO A 50 6.76 2.09 -11.87
C PRO A 50 8.08 2.45 -11.17
N GLN A 51 9.02 1.51 -11.08
CA GLN A 51 10.35 1.74 -10.49
C GLN A 51 11.19 2.77 -11.23
N ASP A 52 10.89 3.06 -12.50
CA ASP A 52 11.61 4.04 -13.34
C ASP A 52 11.10 5.46 -13.09
N ILE A 53 10.00 5.64 -12.36
CA ILE A 53 9.41 6.94 -12.01
C ILE A 53 10.05 7.42 -10.71
N SER A 54 10.90 8.44 -10.81
CA SER A 54 11.61 8.95 -9.64
C SER A 54 10.75 9.83 -8.73
N ASP A 55 11.13 9.95 -7.46
CA ASP A 55 10.48 10.86 -6.51
C ASP A 55 10.58 12.33 -7.00
N SER A 56 11.66 12.68 -7.70
CA SER A 56 11.85 13.99 -8.31
C SER A 56 10.84 14.27 -9.42
N ASP A 57 10.54 13.28 -10.26
CA ASP A 57 9.53 13.43 -11.32
C ASP A 57 8.12 13.57 -10.73
N ILE A 58 7.82 12.80 -9.69
CA ILE A 58 6.57 12.91 -8.94
C ILE A 58 6.45 14.30 -8.31
N SER A 59 7.47 14.74 -7.58
CA SER A 59 7.50 16.07 -6.97
C SER A 59 7.23 17.17 -7.99
N LYS A 60 7.96 17.14 -9.12
CA LYS A 60 7.81 18.12 -10.20
C LYS A 60 6.40 18.11 -10.80
N ALA A 61 5.86 16.94 -11.10
CA ALA A 61 4.52 16.78 -11.69
C ALA A 61 3.43 17.28 -10.74
N LEU A 62 3.63 17.13 -9.42
CA LEU A 62 2.73 17.59 -8.36
C LEU A 62 3.02 19.02 -7.87
N GLY A 63 3.64 19.85 -8.72
CA GLY A 63 3.83 21.27 -8.42
C GLY A 63 4.93 21.57 -7.41
N GLY A 64 5.89 20.67 -7.22
CA GLY A 64 6.99 20.80 -6.28
C GLY A 64 6.65 20.25 -4.88
N LEU A 65 5.66 19.35 -4.77
CA LEU A 65 5.35 18.66 -3.52
C LEU A 65 6.61 18.01 -2.95
N GLU A 66 6.93 18.31 -1.71
CA GLU A 66 8.06 17.69 -1.01
C GLU A 66 7.77 16.20 -0.79
N ILE A 67 8.65 15.33 -1.30
CA ILE A 67 8.55 13.87 -1.15
C ILE A 67 9.62 13.39 -0.18
N ASN A 68 9.20 12.74 0.90
CA ASN A 68 10.07 12.05 1.84
C ASN A 68 10.06 10.55 1.52
N SER A 69 11.16 10.07 0.93
CA SER A 69 11.31 8.66 0.56
C SER A 69 11.44 7.78 1.80
N CYS A 70 10.64 6.71 1.85
CA CYS A 70 10.60 5.76 2.95
C CYS A 70 11.02 4.37 2.47
N ALA A 71 11.80 3.66 3.28
CA ALA A 71 12.33 2.34 2.94
C ALA A 71 11.26 1.23 2.89
N ASN A 72 10.11 1.43 3.52
CA ASN A 72 9.01 0.45 3.56
C ASN A 72 7.69 1.12 3.97
N VAL A 73 6.59 0.37 3.87
CA VAL A 73 5.24 0.85 4.18
C VAL A 73 5.08 1.27 5.65
N GLY A 74 5.68 0.55 6.59
CA GLY A 74 5.63 0.89 8.01
C GLY A 74 6.27 2.23 8.31
N ALA A 75 7.38 2.58 7.63
CA ALA A 75 8.00 3.89 7.73
C ALA A 75 7.09 5.01 7.20
N VAL A 76 6.33 4.76 6.12
CA VAL A 76 5.32 5.71 5.62
C VAL A 76 4.22 5.93 6.67
N ALA A 77 3.64 4.86 7.21
CA ALA A 77 2.58 4.94 8.22
C ALA A 77 3.05 5.72 9.46
N SER A 78 4.24 5.40 9.98
CA SER A 78 4.82 6.10 11.14
C SER A 78 5.08 7.58 10.86
N ALA A 79 5.68 7.91 9.70
CA ALA A 79 5.99 9.30 9.35
C ALA A 79 4.75 10.19 9.29
N VAL A 80 3.60 9.65 8.83
CA VAL A 80 2.33 10.38 8.84
C VAL A 80 1.72 10.39 10.24
N ALA A 81 1.70 9.27 10.95
CA ALA A 81 1.12 9.16 12.29
C ALA A 81 1.79 10.11 13.30
N GLU A 82 3.11 10.28 13.18
CA GLU A 82 3.92 11.16 14.01
C GLU A 82 3.87 12.64 13.57
N GLY A 83 3.20 12.93 12.45
CA GLY A 83 3.06 14.28 11.90
C GLY A 83 4.31 14.81 11.19
N ALA A 84 5.31 13.98 10.94
CA ALA A 84 6.48 14.35 10.13
C ALA A 84 6.09 14.62 8.67
N ASN A 85 5.07 13.91 8.17
CA ASN A 85 4.47 14.13 6.87
C ASN A 85 2.97 14.36 6.98
N GLU A 86 2.44 15.20 6.07
CA GLU A 86 1.01 15.52 6.06
C GLU A 86 0.17 14.38 5.52
N ILE A 87 0.64 13.72 4.45
CA ILE A 87 0.00 12.60 3.80
C ILE A 87 1.00 11.48 3.49
N GLY A 88 0.47 10.29 3.17
CA GLY A 88 1.23 9.15 2.68
C GLY A 88 0.31 8.11 2.06
N THR A 89 0.90 7.15 1.36
CA THR A 89 0.18 6.02 0.75
C THR A 89 0.65 4.70 1.36
N VAL A 90 -0.31 3.92 1.85
CA VAL A 90 -0.10 2.62 2.50
C VAL A 90 -1.14 1.63 2.01
N TYR A 91 -1.00 0.35 2.31
CA TYR A 91 -2.11 -0.58 2.16
C TYR A 91 -3.16 -0.31 3.24
N TYR A 92 -4.41 -0.66 2.95
CA TYR A 92 -5.48 -0.49 3.93
C TYR A 92 -5.22 -1.31 5.20
N SER A 93 -4.65 -2.50 5.06
CA SER A 93 -4.24 -3.34 6.20
C SER A 93 -3.21 -2.66 7.13
N ASP A 94 -2.33 -1.82 6.60
CA ASP A 94 -1.33 -1.10 7.41
C ASP A 94 -1.91 0.07 8.21
N THR A 95 -3.18 0.40 8.03
CA THR A 95 -3.88 1.39 8.86
C THR A 95 -4.40 0.80 10.16
N PHE A 96 -4.43 -0.52 10.30
CA PHE A 96 -4.84 -1.19 11.53
C PHE A 96 -3.89 -0.82 12.68
N GLY A 97 -4.47 -0.40 13.80
CA GLY A 97 -3.72 0.09 14.96
C GLY A 97 -3.38 1.58 14.94
N TYR A 98 -3.68 2.29 13.84
CA TYR A 98 -3.47 3.74 13.70
C TYR A 98 -4.77 4.56 13.72
N GLU A 99 -5.90 3.97 14.08
CA GLU A 99 -7.24 4.59 14.00
C GLU A 99 -7.36 5.88 14.81
N ASN A 100 -6.52 6.05 15.84
CA ASN A 100 -6.47 7.25 16.66
C ASN A 100 -5.50 8.33 16.13
N GLN A 101 -4.64 8.00 15.18
CA GLN A 101 -3.57 8.87 14.69
C GLN A 101 -3.75 9.28 13.24
N LEU A 102 -4.37 8.42 12.43
CA LEU A 102 -4.55 8.62 10.99
C LEU A 102 -6.02 8.79 10.63
N ASP A 103 -6.26 9.60 9.59
CA ASP A 103 -7.51 9.64 8.84
C ASP A 103 -7.26 9.07 7.44
N ILE A 104 -8.13 8.17 7.01
CA ILE A 104 -8.10 7.62 5.65
C ILE A 104 -8.86 8.58 4.75
N ILE A 105 -8.14 9.27 3.87
CA ILE A 105 -8.75 10.24 2.94
C ILE A 105 -9.51 9.49 1.84
N GLU A 106 -8.89 8.47 1.26
CA GLU A 106 -9.48 7.70 0.15
C GLU A 106 -8.86 6.30 0.07
N LYS A 107 -9.69 5.32 -0.32
CA LYS A 107 -9.24 4.00 -0.76
C LYS A 107 -9.24 3.98 -2.29
N LEU A 108 -8.08 3.78 -2.89
CA LEU A 108 -7.96 3.77 -4.34
C LEU A 108 -8.57 2.50 -4.94
N PRO A 109 -9.31 2.61 -6.04
CA PRO A 109 -9.85 1.44 -6.73
C PRO A 109 -8.75 0.70 -7.51
N ASN A 110 -8.92 -0.61 -7.71
CA ASN A 110 -8.01 -1.45 -8.49
C ASN A 110 -7.80 -0.95 -9.94
N SER A 111 -8.74 -0.20 -10.49
CA SER A 111 -8.58 0.44 -11.80
C SER A 111 -7.43 1.44 -11.86
N LEU A 112 -7.02 1.99 -10.72
CA LEU A 112 -5.86 2.89 -10.61
C LEU A 112 -4.59 2.14 -10.21
N THR A 113 -4.67 1.25 -9.23
CA THR A 113 -3.50 0.57 -8.65
C THR A 113 -3.11 -0.71 -9.36
N GLY A 114 -4.03 -1.36 -10.06
CA GLY A 114 -3.98 -2.80 -10.33
C GLY A 114 -4.41 -3.61 -9.10
N ASP A 115 -4.47 -4.92 -9.25
CA ASP A 115 -4.84 -5.83 -8.16
C ASP A 115 -3.70 -5.98 -7.16
N VAL A 116 -3.98 -5.69 -5.90
CA VAL A 116 -3.06 -5.94 -4.77
C VAL A 116 -3.39 -7.32 -4.20
N ILE A 117 -2.61 -8.32 -4.58
CA ILE A 117 -2.87 -9.73 -4.25
C ILE A 117 -1.78 -10.26 -3.32
N TYR A 118 -2.19 -10.99 -2.27
CA TYR A 118 -1.32 -11.74 -1.37
C TYR A 118 -1.49 -13.25 -1.64
N PRO A 119 -0.70 -13.84 -2.55
CA PRO A 119 -0.82 -15.25 -2.87
C PRO A 119 -0.18 -16.12 -1.79
N ILE A 120 -0.74 -17.33 -1.57
CA ILE A 120 -0.13 -18.36 -0.75
C ILE A 120 0.00 -19.64 -1.59
N ALA A 121 1.10 -20.37 -1.39
CA ALA A 121 1.32 -21.67 -2.04
C ALA A 121 2.07 -22.63 -1.14
N ALA A 122 1.71 -23.92 -1.19
CA ALA A 122 2.51 -24.98 -0.61
C ALA A 122 3.73 -25.24 -1.52
N LEU A 123 4.93 -25.11 -0.96
CA LEU A 123 6.18 -25.35 -1.69
C LEU A 123 6.70 -26.75 -1.40
N LYS A 124 7.26 -27.41 -2.43
CA LYS A 124 7.95 -28.69 -2.32
C LYS A 124 9.40 -28.54 -2.75
N GLY A 125 10.31 -28.70 -1.79
CA GLY A 125 11.76 -28.82 -2.06
C GLY A 125 12.21 -30.29 -2.08
N ASP A 126 13.48 -30.52 -2.38
CA ASP A 126 14.04 -31.87 -2.49
C ASP A 126 13.94 -32.70 -1.22
N ASN A 127 13.95 -32.06 -0.05
CA ASN A 127 13.87 -32.73 1.25
C ASN A 127 12.46 -32.65 1.88
N THR A 128 11.45 -32.13 1.17
CA THR A 128 10.10 -32.04 1.70
C THR A 128 9.45 -33.43 1.73
N THR A 129 9.03 -33.86 2.90
CA THR A 129 8.30 -35.13 3.09
C THR A 129 6.86 -35.00 2.61
N ALA A 130 6.20 -36.14 2.42
CA ALA A 130 4.79 -36.18 2.06
C ALA A 130 3.90 -35.56 3.17
N ASP A 131 4.25 -35.84 4.43
CA ASP A 131 3.48 -35.35 5.59
C ASP A 131 3.61 -33.82 5.74
N GLU A 132 4.80 -33.26 5.52
CA GLU A 132 4.99 -31.79 5.53
C GLU A 132 4.20 -31.10 4.41
N LEU A 133 4.17 -31.70 3.22
CA LEU A 133 3.40 -31.14 2.11
C LEU A 133 1.90 -31.22 2.38
N GLU A 134 1.42 -32.29 3.00
CA GLU A 134 0.01 -32.44 3.39
C GLU A 134 -0.37 -31.44 4.48
N ALA A 135 0.45 -31.28 5.52
CA ALA A 135 0.24 -30.27 6.56
C ALA A 135 0.19 -28.84 5.96
N ALA A 136 1.04 -28.53 4.99
CA ALA A 136 1.00 -27.24 4.30
C ALA A 136 -0.31 -27.00 3.54
N LYS A 137 -0.85 -28.03 2.88
CA LYS A 137 -2.15 -27.96 2.19
C LYS A 137 -3.33 -27.84 3.18
N GLU A 138 -3.29 -28.58 4.27
CA GLU A 138 -4.28 -28.45 5.35
C GLU A 138 -4.29 -27.04 5.94
N PHE A 139 -3.11 -26.43 6.14
CA PHE A 139 -3.00 -25.05 6.58
C PHE A 139 -3.60 -24.06 5.56
N ILE A 140 -3.34 -24.24 4.26
CA ILE A 140 -3.95 -23.40 3.22
C ILE A 140 -5.47 -23.56 3.23
N ALA A 141 -5.98 -24.79 3.38
CA ALA A 141 -7.41 -25.03 3.48
C ALA A 141 -8.02 -24.39 4.74
N TYR A 142 -7.32 -24.43 5.87
CA TYR A 142 -7.74 -23.72 7.09
C TYR A 142 -7.84 -22.22 6.89
N LEU A 143 -6.87 -21.60 6.18
CA LEU A 143 -6.91 -20.16 5.88
C LEU A 143 -8.14 -19.74 5.04
N GLN A 144 -8.78 -20.69 4.35
CA GLN A 144 -10.00 -20.45 3.56
C GLN A 144 -11.30 -20.66 4.35
N THR A 145 -11.23 -20.98 5.64
CA THR A 145 -12.41 -21.11 6.50
C THR A 145 -12.97 -19.76 6.89
N ASP A 146 -14.27 -19.68 7.18
CA ASP A 146 -14.94 -18.44 7.63
C ASP A 146 -14.28 -17.86 8.89
N GLU A 147 -13.76 -18.72 9.78
CA GLU A 147 -13.04 -18.30 10.98
C GLU A 147 -11.77 -17.52 10.60
N SER A 148 -10.95 -18.06 9.70
CA SER A 148 -9.72 -17.38 9.24
C SER A 148 -10.04 -16.12 8.43
N MET A 149 -11.06 -16.18 7.57
CA MET A 149 -11.49 -15.05 6.77
C MET A 149 -11.92 -13.89 7.65
N SER A 150 -12.67 -14.13 8.71
CA SER A 150 -13.07 -13.09 9.68
C SER A 150 -11.87 -12.42 10.37
N VAL A 151 -10.76 -13.16 10.56
CA VAL A 151 -9.53 -12.59 11.09
C VAL A 151 -8.88 -11.67 10.07
N PHE A 152 -8.77 -12.07 8.80
CA PHE A 152 -8.22 -11.21 7.76
C PHE A 152 -9.02 -9.90 7.60
N GLU A 153 -10.35 -9.99 7.58
CA GLU A 153 -11.23 -8.81 7.51
C GLU A 153 -11.03 -7.86 8.70
N LYS A 154 -10.87 -8.41 9.92
CA LYS A 154 -10.56 -7.63 11.11
C LYS A 154 -9.29 -6.79 10.95
N TYR A 155 -8.30 -7.30 10.23
CA TYR A 155 -7.05 -6.60 9.93
C TYR A 155 -7.10 -5.83 8.60
N HIS A 156 -8.29 -5.51 8.12
CA HIS A 156 -8.55 -4.70 6.94
C HIS A 156 -8.12 -5.34 5.60
N PHE A 157 -7.93 -6.66 5.55
CA PHE A 157 -7.79 -7.35 4.28
C PHE A 157 -9.16 -7.57 3.62
N THR A 158 -9.18 -7.48 2.30
CA THR A 158 -10.34 -7.94 1.52
C THR A 158 -10.10 -9.39 1.15
N VAL A 159 -11.06 -10.24 1.45
CA VAL A 159 -10.98 -11.65 1.12
C VAL A 159 -11.63 -11.85 -0.24
N ASN A 160 -10.90 -12.47 -1.18
CA ASN A 160 -11.44 -12.86 -2.47
C ASN A 160 -12.02 -14.28 -2.34
N GLU A 161 -13.27 -14.42 -2.76
CA GLU A 161 -13.94 -15.72 -2.91
C GLU A 161 -13.33 -16.54 -4.05
#